data_e47b79b8dff26592f9f43f70714312f9
#
_entry.id   e47b79b8dff26592f9f43f70714312f9
#
_cell.length_a   1.000
_cell.length_b   1.000
_cell.length_c   1.000
_cell.angle_alpha   90.00
_cell.angle_beta   90.00
_cell.angle_gamma   90.00
#
_symmetry.space_group_name_H-M   'P 1'
#
loop_
_entity.id
_entity.type
_entity.pdbx_description
1 polymer ?
#
loop_
_entity_poly.entity_id
_entity_poly.type
_entity_poly.pdbx_seq_one_letter_code
_entity_poly.pdbx_strand_id
1 'polypeptide(L)'
;FQTYVPEPTMDFPGIREFLARYATAARAANVDVLGFYLAPFNYAMGQVIEQAVRATGRIDDESLSRHMREATFDTVVGRFAFGPTGEWREPRMVQVQFQGVRGTDVEQFRQAGRQVIVEPEGLASGQLRTPFERSRR
;
A
#
# COMPACT_ATOMS: atom_id res chain seq x y z
N PHE A 1 0.78 11.61 -6.47
CA PHE A 1 1.62 10.53 -5.93
C PHE A 1 0.79 9.67 -4.99
N GLN A 2 1.03 8.34 -5.00
CA GLN A 2 0.41 7.38 -4.11
C GLN A 2 1.48 6.43 -3.56
N THR A 3 1.21 5.84 -2.41
CA THR A 3 2.08 4.82 -1.80
C THR A 3 1.55 3.40 -2.05
N TYR A 4 0.26 3.28 -2.26
CA TYR A 4 -0.44 2.05 -2.64
C TYR A 4 -1.69 2.37 -3.48
N VAL A 5 -1.93 1.55 -4.50
CA VAL A 5 -3.19 1.50 -5.26
C VAL A 5 -3.50 0.05 -5.63
N PRO A 6 -4.78 -0.33 -5.84
CA PRO A 6 -5.18 -1.73 -6.09
C PRO A 6 -4.94 -2.17 -7.53
N GLU A 7 -3.72 -1.94 -8.02
CA GLU A 7 -3.28 -2.37 -9.34
C GLU A 7 -2.56 -3.74 -9.25
N PRO A 8 -2.58 -4.56 -10.31
CA PRO A 8 -2.00 -5.90 -10.30
C PRO A 8 -0.51 -5.94 -9.92
N THR A 9 0.23 -4.88 -10.25
CA THR A 9 1.66 -4.74 -9.91
C THR A 9 1.93 -4.46 -8.43
N MET A 10 0.87 -4.15 -7.67
CA MET A 10 0.90 -3.96 -6.21
C MET A 10 0.04 -4.98 -5.44
N ASP A 11 -0.22 -6.13 -6.05
CA ASP A 11 -0.97 -7.22 -5.41
C ASP A 11 -0.05 -8.03 -4.47
N PHE A 12 0.26 -7.46 -3.32
CA PHE A 12 1.09 -8.08 -2.31
C PHE A 12 0.32 -9.14 -1.50
N PRO A 13 1.01 -10.17 -0.96
CA PRO A 13 0.38 -11.20 -0.16
C PRO A 13 -0.46 -10.65 1.00
N GLY A 14 -1.73 -11.02 1.06
CA GLY A 14 -2.66 -10.63 2.12
C GLY A 14 -3.29 -9.24 1.98
N ILE A 15 -2.85 -8.41 1.02
CA ILE A 15 -3.40 -7.03 0.88
C ILE A 15 -4.89 -7.03 0.51
N ARG A 16 -5.34 -7.93 -0.35
CA ARG A 16 -6.75 -7.99 -0.76
C ARG A 16 -7.65 -8.37 0.40
N GLU A 17 -7.24 -9.37 1.19
CA GLU A 17 -7.98 -9.79 2.38
C GLU A 17 -8.03 -8.67 3.41
N PHE A 18 -6.89 -8.03 3.68
CA PHE A 18 -6.83 -6.87 4.56
C PHE A 18 -7.80 -5.79 4.14
N LEU A 19 -7.78 -5.37 2.88
CA LEU A 19 -8.65 -4.30 2.36
C LEU A 19 -10.14 -4.67 2.39
N ALA A 20 -10.49 -5.94 2.17
CA ALA A 20 -11.87 -6.40 2.29
C ALA A 20 -12.38 -6.31 3.73
N ARG A 21 -11.57 -6.76 4.70
CA ARG A 21 -11.87 -6.64 6.14
C ARG A 21 -11.95 -5.19 6.59
N TYR A 22 -10.97 -4.39 6.16
CA TYR A 22 -10.95 -2.95 6.44
C TYR A 22 -12.22 -2.26 5.95
N ALA A 23 -12.63 -2.49 4.70
CA ALA A 23 -13.81 -1.87 4.13
C ALA A 23 -15.09 -2.19 4.92
N THR A 24 -15.22 -3.41 5.42
CA THR A 24 -16.35 -3.81 6.26
C THR A 24 -16.36 -3.03 7.58
N ALA A 25 -15.22 -2.93 8.25
CA ALA A 25 -15.09 -2.18 9.50
C ALA A 25 -15.27 -0.67 9.28
N ALA A 26 -14.70 -0.12 8.19
CA ALA A 26 -14.79 1.29 7.85
C ALA A 26 -16.23 1.75 7.57
N ARG A 27 -17.02 0.92 6.88
CA ARG A 27 -18.45 1.21 6.68
C ARG A 27 -19.20 1.26 8.01
N ALA A 28 -18.94 0.33 8.91
CA ALA A 28 -19.57 0.30 10.23
C ALA A 28 -19.16 1.53 11.09
N ALA A 29 -17.94 2.00 10.93
CA ALA A 29 -17.40 3.17 11.64
C ALA A 29 -17.67 4.51 10.93
N ASN A 30 -18.26 4.51 9.74
CA ASN A 30 -18.50 5.68 8.90
C ASN A 30 -17.22 6.49 8.61
N VAL A 31 -16.13 5.78 8.24
CA VAL A 31 -14.86 6.38 7.82
C VAL A 31 -14.54 6.00 6.38
N ASP A 32 -13.43 6.52 5.82
CA ASP A 32 -13.01 6.23 4.44
C ASP A 32 -12.96 4.73 4.18
N VAL A 33 -13.82 4.27 3.26
CA VAL A 33 -13.96 2.84 2.93
C VAL A 33 -12.85 2.30 2.05
N LEU A 34 -12.13 3.14 1.32
CA LEU A 34 -11.04 2.70 0.44
C LEU A 34 -9.81 2.26 1.23
N GLY A 35 -9.42 3.07 2.20
CA GLY A 35 -8.36 2.75 3.15
C GLY A 35 -6.96 2.59 2.54
N PHE A 36 -6.68 3.13 1.37
CA PHE A 36 -5.41 2.90 0.66
C PHE A 36 -4.23 3.68 1.23
N TYR A 37 -4.50 4.79 1.87
CA TYR A 37 -3.47 5.76 2.24
C TYR A 37 -2.69 5.35 3.49
N LEU A 38 -3.36 5.08 4.59
CA LEU A 38 -2.70 4.79 5.88
C LEU A 38 -2.96 3.38 6.41
N ALA A 39 -4.16 2.86 6.21
CA ALA A 39 -4.59 1.63 6.87
C ALA A 39 -3.67 0.43 6.61
N PRO A 40 -3.23 0.11 5.37
CA PRO A 40 -2.35 -1.02 5.13
C PRO A 40 -0.95 -0.81 5.72
N PHE A 41 -0.46 0.43 5.79
CA PHE A 41 0.84 0.75 6.37
C PHE A 41 0.83 0.61 7.89
N ASN A 42 -0.23 1.04 8.56
CA ASN A 42 -0.38 0.83 10.01
C ASN A 42 -0.48 -0.67 10.35
N TYR A 43 -1.17 -1.45 9.55
CA TYR A 43 -1.21 -2.90 9.72
C TYR A 43 0.18 -3.52 9.49
N ALA A 44 0.90 -3.09 8.47
CA ALA A 44 2.27 -3.54 8.18
C ALA A 44 3.24 -3.23 9.32
N MET A 45 3.09 -2.10 10.04
CA MET A 45 3.88 -1.82 11.24
C MET A 45 3.68 -2.91 12.31
N GLY A 46 2.45 -3.36 12.53
CA GLY A 46 2.16 -4.49 13.43
C GLY A 46 2.84 -5.78 12.97
N GLN A 47 2.82 -6.06 11.65
CA GLN A 47 3.51 -7.22 11.08
C GLN A 47 5.03 -7.15 11.25
N VAL A 48 5.63 -5.98 11.11
CA VAL A 48 7.08 -5.77 11.37
C VAL A 48 7.42 -6.07 12.83
N ILE A 49 6.65 -5.53 13.77
CA ILE A 49 6.85 -5.77 15.19
C ILE A 49 6.70 -7.25 15.51
N GLU A 50 5.65 -7.90 15.00
CA GLU A 50 5.44 -9.34 15.21
C GLU A 50 6.63 -10.17 14.70
N GLN A 51 7.11 -9.91 13.49
CA GLN A 51 8.25 -10.61 12.91
C GLN A 51 9.53 -10.37 13.72
N ALA A 52 9.77 -9.13 14.15
CA ALA A 52 10.93 -8.79 14.97
C ALA A 52 10.91 -9.49 16.35
N VAL A 53 9.76 -9.49 17.02
CA VAL A 53 9.59 -10.20 18.31
C VAL A 53 9.78 -11.70 18.13
N ARG A 54 9.22 -12.31 17.10
CA ARG A 54 9.43 -13.74 16.80
C ARG A 54 10.89 -14.09 16.52
N ALA A 55 11.62 -13.23 15.81
CA ALA A 55 13.01 -13.47 15.46
C ALA A 55 13.95 -13.29 16.64
N THR A 56 13.72 -12.28 17.49
CA THR A 56 14.58 -11.97 18.64
C THR A 56 14.21 -12.73 19.90
N GLY A 57 12.97 -13.20 20.01
CA GLY A 57 12.41 -13.76 21.25
C GLY A 57 12.28 -12.72 22.38
N ARG A 58 12.33 -11.43 22.06
CA ARG A 58 12.39 -10.31 23.00
C ARG A 58 11.42 -9.23 22.63
N ILE A 59 11.08 -8.39 23.62
CA ILE A 59 10.20 -7.20 23.46
C ILE A 59 10.89 -5.92 23.98
N ASP A 60 12.21 -5.93 24.13
CA ASP A 60 12.98 -4.75 24.49
C ASP A 60 13.38 -3.93 23.26
N ASP A 61 13.39 -2.60 23.39
CA ASP A 61 13.60 -1.65 22.32
C ASP A 61 14.95 -1.82 21.60
N GLU A 62 16.01 -2.17 22.36
CA GLU A 62 17.35 -2.29 21.81
C GLU A 62 17.45 -3.49 20.85
N SER A 63 16.95 -4.65 21.29
CA SER A 63 16.97 -5.88 20.49
C SER A 63 16.08 -5.75 19.25
N LEU A 64 14.87 -5.18 19.40
CA LEU A 64 13.95 -4.97 18.29
C LEU A 64 14.50 -3.97 17.29
N SER A 65 14.98 -2.82 17.74
CA SER A 65 15.51 -1.77 16.87
C SER A 65 16.75 -2.23 16.08
N ARG A 66 17.65 -3.00 16.71
CA ARG A 66 18.80 -3.59 16.02
C ARG A 66 18.34 -4.55 14.93
N HIS A 67 17.45 -5.49 15.25
CA HIS A 67 16.92 -6.45 14.30
C HIS A 67 16.21 -5.77 13.15
N MET A 68 15.37 -4.76 13.42
CA MET A 68 14.63 -4.04 12.39
C MET A 68 15.52 -3.32 11.36
N ARG A 69 16.73 -2.87 11.77
CA ARG A 69 17.69 -2.24 10.86
C ARG A 69 18.42 -3.21 9.94
N GLU A 70 18.49 -4.47 10.33
CA GLU A 70 19.25 -5.52 9.63
C GLU A 70 18.34 -6.42 8.78
N ALA A 71 17.10 -6.62 9.22
CA ALA A 71 16.17 -7.56 8.63
C ALA A 71 15.42 -7.01 7.41
N THR A 72 14.82 -7.96 6.69
CA THR A 72 13.84 -7.69 5.64
C THR A 72 12.50 -8.25 6.10
N PHE A 73 11.43 -7.51 5.85
CA PHE A 73 10.07 -7.82 6.30
C PHE A 73 9.14 -8.10 5.13
N ASP A 74 8.31 -9.13 5.27
CA ASP A 74 7.23 -9.43 4.34
C ASP A 74 5.90 -8.98 4.96
N THR A 75 5.22 -8.05 4.30
CA THR A 75 4.02 -7.41 4.83
C THR A 75 2.93 -7.27 3.76
N VAL A 76 1.73 -6.87 4.18
CA VAL A 76 0.64 -6.57 3.23
C VAL A 76 0.94 -5.42 2.28
N VAL A 77 1.94 -4.61 2.56
CA VAL A 77 2.42 -3.56 1.64
C VAL A 77 3.67 -3.99 0.85
N GLY A 78 3.97 -5.29 0.85
CA GLY A 78 5.09 -5.90 0.15
C GLY A 78 6.31 -6.08 1.02
N ARG A 79 7.38 -6.49 0.38
CA ARG A 79 8.67 -6.76 1.01
C ARG A 79 9.52 -5.50 1.05
N PHE A 80 10.12 -5.21 2.22
CA PHE A 80 11.00 -4.06 2.37
C PHE A 80 11.99 -4.25 3.54
N ALA A 81 13.01 -3.39 3.57
CA ALA A 81 13.98 -3.29 4.66
C ALA A 81 14.17 -1.81 5.05
N PHE A 82 14.56 -1.58 6.29
CA PHE A 82 14.93 -0.25 6.74
C PHE A 82 16.39 0.07 6.40
N GLY A 83 16.66 1.35 6.13
CA GLY A 83 18.00 1.89 5.96
C GLY A 83 18.61 2.34 7.29
N PRO A 84 19.83 2.91 7.23
CA PRO A 84 20.54 3.36 8.44
C PRO A 84 19.81 4.48 9.20
N THR A 85 19.00 5.27 8.53
CA THR A 85 18.19 6.35 9.13
C THR A 85 16.88 5.85 9.75
N GLY A 86 16.51 4.57 9.56
CA GLY A 86 15.23 4.00 10.00
C GLY A 86 14.08 4.20 9.01
N GLU A 87 14.35 4.78 7.86
CA GLU A 87 13.39 4.88 6.75
C GLU A 87 13.48 3.65 5.85
N TRP A 88 12.52 3.48 4.95
CA TRP A 88 12.61 2.45 3.93
C TRP A 88 13.86 2.63 3.09
N ARG A 89 14.64 1.56 2.93
CA ARG A 89 15.87 1.56 2.13
C ARG A 89 15.60 1.94 0.68
N GLU A 90 14.51 1.47 0.13
CA GLU A 90 14.04 1.75 -1.22
C GLU A 90 12.63 2.32 -1.14
N PRO A 91 12.48 3.65 -1.02
CA PRO A 91 11.18 4.29 -0.96
C PRO A 91 10.34 3.97 -2.18
N ARG A 92 9.08 3.60 -1.96
CA ARG A 92 8.16 3.29 -3.03
C ARG A 92 7.04 4.31 -3.07
N MET A 93 7.13 5.19 -4.04
CA MET A 93 6.07 6.11 -4.41
C MET A 93 5.73 5.89 -5.88
N VAL A 94 4.45 5.90 -6.21
CA VAL A 94 3.99 5.72 -7.57
C VAL A 94 3.27 6.97 -8.06
N GLN A 95 3.44 7.29 -9.35
CA GLN A 95 2.63 8.28 -10.02
C GLN A 95 1.47 7.57 -10.68
N VAL A 96 0.26 8.06 -10.43
CA VAL A 96 -0.94 7.45 -10.97
C VAL A 96 -1.71 8.44 -11.83
N GLN A 97 -2.36 7.90 -12.86
CA GLN A 97 -3.37 8.60 -13.63
C GLN A 97 -4.73 7.94 -13.41
N PHE A 98 -5.73 8.76 -13.05
CA PHE A 98 -7.11 8.29 -13.01
C PHE A 98 -7.63 8.08 -14.44
N GLN A 99 -8.00 6.84 -14.78
CA GLN A 99 -8.47 6.49 -16.11
C GLN A 99 -9.83 5.81 -16.06
N GLY A 100 -10.71 6.14 -17.02
CA GLY A 100 -12.02 5.52 -17.15
C GLY A 100 -12.95 5.71 -15.93
N VAL A 101 -12.70 6.74 -15.12
CA VAL A 101 -13.54 7.10 -13.96
C VAL A 101 -14.89 7.63 -14.45
N ARG A 102 -15.98 7.15 -13.83
CA ARG A 102 -17.35 7.55 -14.21
C ARG A 102 -18.18 7.82 -12.95
N GLY A 103 -18.95 8.92 -13.01
CA GLY A 103 -19.82 9.30 -11.90
C GLY A 103 -19.05 9.56 -10.59
N THR A 104 -19.71 9.36 -9.47
CA THR A 104 -19.22 9.72 -8.12
C THR A 104 -19.04 8.52 -7.19
N ASP A 105 -19.27 7.29 -7.68
CA ASP A 105 -19.12 6.09 -6.87
C ASP A 105 -17.63 5.83 -6.57
N VAL A 106 -17.26 5.97 -5.30
CA VAL A 106 -15.87 5.76 -4.85
C VAL A 106 -15.44 4.29 -4.89
N GLU A 107 -16.38 3.34 -4.85
CA GLU A 107 -16.06 1.90 -4.90
C GLU A 107 -15.40 1.50 -6.23
N GLN A 108 -15.58 2.29 -7.31
CA GLN A 108 -14.90 2.06 -8.58
C GLN A 108 -13.36 2.07 -8.44
N PHE A 109 -12.81 2.80 -7.46
CA PHE A 109 -11.37 2.89 -7.24
C PHE A 109 -10.76 1.61 -6.63
N ARG A 110 -11.58 0.63 -6.23
CA ARG A 110 -11.11 -0.72 -5.86
C ARG A 110 -10.78 -1.58 -7.08
N GLN A 111 -11.22 -1.15 -8.26
CA GLN A 111 -11.00 -1.89 -9.50
C GLN A 111 -9.65 -1.51 -10.11
N ALA A 112 -8.90 -2.49 -10.58
CA ALA A 112 -7.72 -2.26 -11.40
C ALA A 112 -8.06 -1.42 -12.66
N GLY A 113 -7.09 -0.63 -13.12
CA GLY A 113 -7.27 0.25 -14.27
C GLY A 113 -8.00 1.56 -13.98
N ARG A 114 -8.32 1.84 -12.72
CA ARG A 114 -8.89 3.14 -12.30
C ARG A 114 -7.84 4.12 -11.79
N GLN A 115 -6.82 3.62 -11.13
CA GLN A 115 -5.68 4.37 -10.63
C GLN A 115 -4.41 3.81 -11.28
N VAL A 116 -4.31 3.95 -12.59
CA VAL A 116 -3.25 3.36 -13.41
C VAL A 116 -1.90 3.92 -12.99
N ILE A 117 -0.99 3.05 -12.58
CA ILE A 117 0.39 3.42 -12.28
C ILE A 117 1.11 3.67 -13.61
N VAL A 118 1.68 4.87 -13.74
CA VAL A 118 2.44 5.28 -14.93
C VAL A 118 3.93 5.39 -14.66
N GLU A 119 4.33 5.54 -13.39
CA GLU A 119 5.73 5.57 -12.92
C GLU A 119 5.83 5.00 -11.50
N PRO A 120 6.95 4.33 -11.13
CA PRO A 120 8.09 3.96 -11.98
C PRO A 120 7.76 2.79 -12.91
N GLU A 121 8.55 2.61 -13.98
CA GLU A 121 8.34 1.57 -15.01
C GLU A 121 8.17 0.16 -14.43
N GLY A 122 8.96 -0.20 -13.42
CA GLY A 122 8.89 -1.52 -12.78
C GLY A 122 7.60 -1.81 -12.02
N LEU A 123 6.76 -0.79 -11.75
CA LEU A 123 5.45 -0.91 -11.11
C LEU A 123 4.31 -0.45 -12.03
N ALA A 124 4.62 0.03 -13.24
CA ALA A 124 3.61 0.53 -14.16
C ALA A 124 2.55 -0.52 -14.47
N SER A 125 1.28 -0.15 -14.36
CA SER A 125 0.12 -0.99 -14.70
C SER A 125 -0.54 -0.59 -16.01
N GLY A 126 -0.06 0.48 -16.64
CA GLY A 126 -0.52 0.96 -17.94
C GLY A 126 0.24 2.19 -18.40
N GLN A 127 -0.25 2.81 -19.45
CA GLN A 127 0.39 3.96 -20.08
C GLN A 127 -0.32 5.27 -19.76
N LEU A 128 0.45 6.35 -19.69
CA LEU A 128 -0.10 7.70 -19.60
C LEU A 128 -0.96 8.00 -20.85
N ARG A 129 -2.17 8.48 -20.63
CA ARG A 129 -3.08 8.92 -21.69
C ARG A 129 -3.05 10.42 -21.84
N THR A 130 -2.74 10.89 -23.05
CA THR A 130 -2.73 12.30 -23.42
C THR A 130 -3.37 12.48 -24.80
N PRO A 131 -4.16 13.56 -25.02
CA PRO A 131 -4.60 14.54 -24.01
C PRO A 131 -5.50 13.91 -22.95
N PHE A 132 -5.58 14.54 -21.77
CA PHE A 132 -6.47 14.08 -20.71
C PHE A 132 -7.94 14.16 -21.17
N GLU A 133 -8.57 13.02 -21.33
CA GLU A 133 -9.99 12.97 -21.69
C GLU A 133 -10.84 13.26 -20.46
N ARG A 134 -11.53 14.41 -20.47
CA ARG A 134 -12.58 14.66 -19.48
C ARG A 134 -13.68 13.62 -19.66
N SER A 135 -14.08 12.95 -18.57
CA SER A 135 -15.30 12.15 -18.59
C SER A 135 -16.45 13.05 -19.05
N ARG A 136 -17.08 12.74 -20.18
CA ARG A 136 -18.32 13.43 -20.56
C ARG A 136 -19.35 13.13 -19.47
N ARG A 137 -19.87 14.19 -18.87
CA ARG A 137 -20.96 14.14 -17.90
C ARG A 137 -22.20 13.52 -18.52
#